data_f0f973f6433fc9001fe23f9cebf3ccba
#
_entry.id   f0f973f6433fc9001fe23f9cebf3ccba
#
_cell.length_a   1.000
_cell.length_b   1.000
_cell.length_c   1.000
_cell.angle_alpha   90.00
_cell.angle_beta   90.00
_cell.angle_gamma   90.00
#
_symmetry.space_group_name_H-M   'P 1'
#
loop_
_entity.id
_entity.type
_entity.pdbx_description
1 polymer ?
#
loop_
_entity_poly.entity_id
_entity_poly.type
_entity_poly.pdbx_seq_one_letter_code
_entity_poly.pdbx_strand_id
1 'polypeptide(L)'
;STDSTQAEETTETADTSAAEETAQVSSDEPCEIYMFISSPEYADAIGELIDAYKEVAPNVTINYETTQNDYPTLLKAKLNSGEVPDIFSSTSGKEIDVYKEYSYDLAGQPLTETMSDAVAATMQSPADGSGCYGIAIKGNYFGIVYNKAIFEECGITEFPSTVSAMKDACEKISAAGYKPFTTGFNEWWVYKHVAQHFFDAAAANAGISAAELVSGFENGTAKISDYPELYNNFFDFIDLAVKYGDDKPLETALDGEESAFGTGKAAMVLGQGAWIEADVLSIDPDIQIGFNGYPVTEDASQCQVISGSDQSLHVNKDSAVLQQTLDFMNWWYTSDYGKAWFTDVAGVVPPIKSDVQSNFEIIKQGDELAASAGAADLEIIYSTDSWHQTFGEIMQSYIAGDLDKDGACAQIEKQWQEIDGAQ
;
A
#
# COMPACT_ATOMS: atom_id res chain seq x y z
N SER A 1 38.87 54.09 -47.56
CA SER A 1 39.47 53.76 -46.31
C SER A 1 38.37 53.70 -45.24
N THR A 2 37.72 52.58 -45.03
CA THR A 2 37.12 52.21 -43.76
C THR A 2 36.90 50.71 -43.76
N ASP A 3 37.64 50.11 -42.92
CA ASP A 3 37.66 48.69 -42.63
C ASP A 3 36.49 48.37 -41.66
N SER A 4 35.63 47.44 -42.02
CA SER A 4 34.60 46.97 -41.15
C SER A 4 34.90 45.53 -40.80
N THR A 5 35.34 45.33 -39.58
CA THR A 5 35.55 44.03 -38.97
C THR A 5 34.19 43.45 -38.54
N GLN A 6 33.80 42.39 -39.19
CA GLN A 6 32.67 41.53 -38.68
C GLN A 6 33.15 40.70 -37.48
N ALA A 7 32.45 40.82 -36.38
CA ALA A 7 32.55 39.89 -35.27
C ALA A 7 31.65 38.68 -35.55
N GLU A 8 32.23 37.51 -35.66
CA GLU A 8 31.51 36.25 -35.65
C GLU A 8 31.02 35.96 -34.22
N GLU A 9 29.73 35.96 -34.07
CA GLU A 9 29.07 35.34 -32.91
C GLU A 9 29.12 33.81 -33.04
N THR A 10 30.01 33.20 -32.29
CA THR A 10 29.97 31.76 -32.06
C THR A 10 28.87 31.50 -31.03
N THR A 11 27.74 31.03 -31.51
CA THR A 11 26.72 30.37 -30.65
C THR A 11 27.30 29.07 -30.14
N GLU A 12 27.66 29.03 -28.85
CA GLU A 12 27.88 27.79 -28.13
C GLU A 12 26.51 27.09 -27.99
N THR A 13 26.29 26.09 -28.81
CA THR A 13 25.29 25.07 -28.54
C THR A 13 25.80 24.29 -27.35
N ALA A 14 25.15 24.48 -26.20
CA ALA A 14 25.38 23.68 -25.01
C ALA A 14 25.16 22.22 -25.35
N ASP A 15 26.21 21.45 -25.19
CA ASP A 15 26.30 20.05 -25.54
C ASP A 15 25.46 19.21 -24.52
N THR A 16 24.24 18.87 -24.91
CA THR A 16 23.37 17.93 -24.15
C THR A 16 23.84 16.49 -24.28
N SER A 17 24.90 16.20 -25.04
CA SER A 17 25.42 14.84 -25.23
C SER A 17 26.37 14.36 -24.13
N ALA A 18 26.94 15.28 -23.33
CA ALA A 18 27.91 14.93 -22.29
C ALA A 18 27.31 14.20 -21.09
N ALA A 19 26.00 14.38 -20.83
CA ALA A 19 25.30 13.69 -19.72
C ALA A 19 24.90 12.25 -20.08
N GLU A 20 24.68 11.95 -21.37
CA GLU A 20 24.36 10.59 -21.83
C GLU A 20 25.64 9.72 -21.97
N GLU A 21 26.80 10.30 -22.33
CA GLU A 21 28.07 9.58 -22.43
C GLU A 21 28.62 9.13 -21.08
N THR A 22 28.39 9.88 -19.98
CA THR A 22 28.85 9.50 -18.63
C THR A 22 28.05 8.35 -18.01
N ALA A 23 26.78 8.14 -18.39
CA ALA A 23 25.98 7.02 -17.94
C ALA A 23 26.37 5.70 -18.61
N GLN A 24 26.93 5.72 -19.82
CA GLN A 24 27.33 4.53 -20.55
C GLN A 24 28.70 3.96 -20.15
N VAL A 25 29.60 4.77 -19.57
CA VAL A 25 30.96 4.37 -19.18
C VAL A 25 31.00 3.44 -18.00
N SER A 26 29.94 3.43 -17.14
CA SER A 26 29.85 2.55 -15.97
C SER A 26 29.26 1.17 -16.28
N SER A 27 28.76 0.93 -17.51
CA SER A 27 27.93 -0.23 -17.85
C SER A 27 28.71 -1.51 -18.22
N ASP A 28 30.04 -1.44 -18.46
CA ASP A 28 30.80 -2.56 -18.98
C ASP A 28 31.54 -3.39 -17.91
N GLU A 29 31.65 -2.88 -16.68
CA GLU A 29 32.31 -3.57 -15.59
C GLU A 29 31.34 -4.49 -14.85
N PRO A 30 31.76 -5.72 -14.46
CA PRO A 30 30.94 -6.58 -13.62
C PRO A 30 30.55 -5.89 -12.32
N CYS A 31 29.28 -5.90 -12.01
CA CYS A 31 28.78 -5.36 -10.75
C CYS A 31 27.67 -6.24 -10.16
N GLU A 32 27.55 -6.19 -8.85
CA GLU A 32 26.49 -6.86 -8.11
C GLU A 32 25.64 -5.83 -7.37
N ILE A 33 24.33 -5.90 -7.58
CA ILE A 33 23.33 -5.10 -6.86
C ILE A 33 22.65 -6.02 -5.85
N TYR A 34 22.62 -5.62 -4.59
CA TYR A 34 21.93 -6.35 -3.54
C TYR A 34 20.57 -5.69 -3.27
N MET A 35 19.48 -6.42 -3.56
CA MET A 35 18.11 -6.01 -3.32
C MET A 35 17.51 -6.83 -2.17
N PHE A 36 17.19 -6.18 -1.07
CA PHE A 36 16.53 -6.78 0.08
C PHE A 36 15.21 -6.07 0.35
N ILE A 37 14.09 -6.69 0.01
CA ILE A 37 12.76 -6.10 0.11
C ILE A 37 11.76 -7.05 0.75
N SER A 38 10.72 -6.48 1.37
CA SER A 38 9.63 -7.22 2.03
C SER A 38 8.50 -7.52 1.04
N SER A 39 8.75 -8.39 0.07
CA SER A 39 7.77 -8.73 -0.98
C SER A 39 7.89 -10.19 -1.44
N PRO A 40 7.71 -11.17 -0.54
CA PRO A 40 7.80 -12.58 -0.93
C PRO A 40 6.74 -12.97 -1.98
N GLU A 41 5.58 -12.33 -1.97
CA GLU A 41 4.49 -12.54 -2.93
C GLU A 41 4.85 -12.16 -4.37
N TYR A 42 5.86 -11.32 -4.57
CA TYR A 42 6.33 -10.89 -5.89
C TYR A 42 7.66 -11.52 -6.30
N ALA A 43 8.13 -12.54 -5.58
CA ALA A 43 9.45 -13.14 -5.83
C ALA A 43 9.60 -13.62 -7.27
N ASP A 44 8.61 -14.32 -7.80
CA ASP A 44 8.63 -14.80 -9.19
C ASP A 44 8.61 -13.65 -10.19
N ALA A 45 7.77 -12.65 -9.97
CA ALA A 45 7.67 -11.48 -10.83
C ALA A 45 8.98 -10.67 -10.86
N ILE A 46 9.62 -10.51 -9.70
CA ILE A 46 10.93 -9.84 -9.61
C ILE A 46 12.01 -10.70 -10.28
N GLY A 47 11.95 -12.01 -10.17
CA GLY A 47 12.83 -12.91 -10.90
C GLY A 47 12.76 -12.71 -12.41
N GLU A 48 11.56 -12.57 -12.97
CA GLU A 48 11.37 -12.26 -14.39
C GLU A 48 11.92 -10.88 -14.77
N LEU A 49 11.74 -9.88 -13.91
CA LEU A 49 12.30 -8.54 -14.09
C LEU A 49 13.83 -8.57 -14.14
N ILE A 50 14.45 -9.31 -13.23
CA ILE A 50 15.90 -9.48 -13.16
C ILE A 50 16.42 -10.18 -14.41
N ASP A 51 15.75 -11.23 -14.87
CA ASP A 51 16.10 -11.96 -16.10
C ASP A 51 16.02 -11.03 -17.33
N ALA A 52 14.99 -10.20 -17.41
CA ALA A 52 14.85 -9.23 -18.49
C ALA A 52 15.97 -8.17 -18.45
N TYR A 53 16.34 -7.68 -17.27
CA TYR A 53 17.43 -6.71 -17.15
C TYR A 53 18.80 -7.31 -17.51
N LYS A 54 18.99 -8.60 -17.30
CA LYS A 54 20.21 -9.30 -17.67
C LYS A 54 20.50 -9.22 -19.17
N GLU A 55 19.46 -9.17 -20.00
CA GLU A 55 19.58 -8.96 -21.44
C GLU A 55 20.00 -7.52 -21.78
N VAL A 56 19.61 -6.55 -20.96
CA VAL A 56 19.94 -5.12 -21.14
C VAL A 56 21.35 -4.81 -20.64
N ALA A 57 21.72 -5.34 -19.48
CA ALA A 57 23.00 -5.12 -18.83
C ALA A 57 23.61 -6.46 -18.35
N PRO A 58 24.25 -7.25 -19.28
CA PRO A 58 24.78 -8.58 -18.95
C PRO A 58 25.85 -8.57 -17.86
N ASN A 59 26.52 -7.45 -17.65
CA ASN A 59 27.54 -7.28 -16.61
C ASN A 59 26.96 -7.06 -15.20
N VAL A 60 25.66 -6.78 -15.09
CA VAL A 60 24.99 -6.52 -13.81
C VAL A 60 24.31 -7.78 -13.30
N THR A 61 24.66 -8.17 -12.10
CA THR A 61 24.01 -9.26 -11.36
C THR A 61 23.18 -8.67 -10.23
N ILE A 62 21.89 -9.02 -10.15
CA ILE A 62 21.01 -8.57 -9.07
C ILE A 62 20.74 -9.76 -8.15
N ASN A 63 21.19 -9.63 -6.91
CA ASN A 63 20.96 -10.62 -5.86
C ASN A 63 19.71 -10.19 -5.07
N TYR A 64 18.63 -10.93 -5.23
CA TYR A 64 17.34 -10.65 -4.60
C TYR A 64 17.14 -11.52 -3.36
N GLU A 65 16.81 -10.88 -2.26
CA GLU A 65 16.45 -11.52 -0.99
C GLU A 65 15.15 -10.89 -0.48
N THR A 66 14.25 -11.73 0.04
CA THR A 66 12.97 -11.28 0.58
C THR A 66 12.56 -12.05 1.81
N THR A 67 11.92 -11.36 2.74
CA THR A 67 11.17 -11.93 3.87
C THR A 67 10.08 -10.97 4.26
N GLN A 68 9.05 -11.41 4.95
CA GLN A 68 7.96 -10.56 5.42
C GLN A 68 7.98 -10.36 6.93
N ASN A 69 7.94 -11.44 7.69
CA ASN A 69 7.67 -11.40 9.13
C ASN A 69 8.77 -10.72 9.94
N ASP A 70 10.04 -10.93 9.58
CA ASP A 70 11.19 -10.42 10.30
C ASP A 70 11.88 -9.24 9.59
N TYR A 71 11.30 -8.73 8.51
CA TYR A 71 11.93 -7.75 7.65
C TYR A 71 12.42 -6.51 8.37
N PRO A 72 11.58 -5.78 9.17
CA PRO A 72 12.05 -4.56 9.85
C PRO A 72 13.23 -4.82 10.78
N THR A 73 13.22 -5.92 11.51
CA THR A 73 14.30 -6.31 12.43
C THR A 73 15.59 -6.62 11.68
N LEU A 74 15.50 -7.39 10.62
CA LEU A 74 16.65 -7.76 9.78
C LEU A 74 17.22 -6.54 9.05
N LEU A 75 16.37 -5.67 8.51
CA LEU A 75 16.81 -4.44 7.87
C LEU A 75 17.56 -3.54 8.85
N LYS A 76 17.01 -3.30 10.04
CA LYS A 76 17.67 -2.49 11.08
C LYS A 76 19.03 -3.06 11.45
N ALA A 77 19.15 -4.38 11.58
CA ALA A 77 20.44 -5.03 11.85
C ALA A 77 21.45 -4.78 10.74
N LYS A 78 21.05 -4.87 9.48
CA LYS A 78 21.91 -4.57 8.33
C LYS A 78 22.33 -3.11 8.28
N LEU A 79 21.39 -2.18 8.51
CA LEU A 79 21.68 -0.74 8.54
C LEU A 79 22.68 -0.40 9.66
N ASN A 80 22.49 -0.98 10.84
CA ASN A 80 23.35 -0.72 12.01
C ASN A 80 24.75 -1.35 11.87
N SER A 81 24.87 -2.44 11.14
CA SER A 81 26.15 -3.11 10.90
C SER A 81 26.96 -2.52 9.74
N GLY A 82 26.38 -1.58 9.00
CA GLY A 82 27.00 -1.01 7.80
C GLY A 82 26.84 -1.87 6.54
N GLU A 83 26.07 -2.96 6.61
CA GLU A 83 25.76 -3.83 5.46
C GLU A 83 24.45 -3.39 4.76
N VAL A 84 24.37 -2.10 4.41
CA VAL A 84 23.17 -1.52 3.82
C VAL A 84 22.93 -2.11 2.43
N PRO A 85 21.77 -2.73 2.17
CA PRO A 85 21.44 -3.17 0.81
C PRO A 85 21.43 -2.00 -0.17
N ASP A 86 21.72 -2.26 -1.44
CA ASP A 86 21.64 -1.21 -2.47
C ASP A 86 20.20 -0.76 -2.73
N ILE A 87 19.27 -1.71 -2.62
CA ILE A 87 17.82 -1.45 -2.67
C ILE A 87 17.18 -2.13 -1.46
N PHE A 88 16.37 -1.39 -0.72
CA PHE A 88 15.59 -1.90 0.40
C PHE A 88 14.19 -1.29 0.43
N SER A 89 13.29 -1.77 1.25
CA SER A 89 11.90 -1.32 1.26
C SER A 89 11.41 -0.78 2.59
N SER A 90 10.37 0.02 2.54
CA SER A 90 9.60 0.52 3.68
C SER A 90 8.11 0.48 3.39
N THR A 91 7.29 0.82 4.39
CA THR A 91 5.84 0.93 4.22
C THR A 91 5.38 2.30 3.68
N SER A 92 6.30 3.10 3.15
CA SER A 92 5.99 4.45 2.68
C SER A 92 5.63 5.44 3.82
N GLY A 93 5.21 6.64 3.47
CA GLY A 93 4.71 7.63 4.42
C GLY A 93 5.67 7.89 5.57
N LYS A 94 5.23 7.63 6.81
CA LYS A 94 6.05 7.86 8.01
C LYS A 94 7.40 7.15 7.97
N GLU A 95 7.46 5.96 7.41
CA GLU A 95 8.72 5.20 7.32
C GLU A 95 9.72 5.80 6.32
N ILE A 96 9.29 6.67 5.42
CA ILE A 96 10.21 7.45 4.59
C ILE A 96 11.20 8.23 5.48
N ASP A 97 10.70 8.89 6.52
CA ASP A 97 11.56 9.63 7.45
C ASP A 97 12.47 8.72 8.28
N VAL A 98 12.01 7.50 8.61
CA VAL A 98 12.82 6.51 9.35
C VAL A 98 14.07 6.13 8.57
N TYR A 99 13.95 5.95 7.26
CA TYR A 99 15.05 5.50 6.40
C TYR A 99 15.71 6.59 5.56
N LYS A 100 15.27 7.84 5.72
CA LYS A 100 15.76 9.00 4.96
C LYS A 100 17.29 9.15 5.00
N GLU A 101 17.88 8.96 6.16
CA GLU A 101 19.33 9.11 6.34
C GLU A 101 20.17 8.11 5.52
N TYR A 102 19.60 6.97 5.16
CA TYR A 102 20.23 5.93 4.34
C TYR A 102 19.87 6.04 2.86
N SER A 103 18.91 6.87 2.52
CA SER A 103 18.26 6.87 1.22
C SER A 103 18.80 7.96 0.29
N TYR A 104 19.02 7.59 -0.96
CA TYR A 104 19.31 8.54 -2.02
C TYR A 104 18.02 9.32 -2.34
N ASP A 105 18.15 10.66 -2.51
CA ASP A 105 17.05 11.50 -2.96
C ASP A 105 16.83 11.29 -4.47
N LEU A 106 15.71 10.66 -4.82
CA LEU A 106 15.37 10.32 -6.19
C LEU A 106 14.72 11.50 -6.95
N ALA A 107 14.54 12.66 -6.33
CA ALA A 107 13.99 13.83 -6.99
C ALA A 107 14.81 14.18 -8.25
N GLY A 108 14.12 14.39 -9.36
CA GLY A 108 14.74 14.67 -10.64
C GLY A 108 15.23 13.44 -11.43
N GLN A 109 15.16 12.24 -10.85
CA GLN A 109 15.43 11.02 -11.60
C GLN A 109 14.26 10.69 -12.56
N PRO A 110 14.53 10.11 -13.74
CA PRO A 110 13.47 9.77 -14.70
C PRO A 110 12.33 8.92 -14.11
N LEU A 111 12.64 7.95 -13.22
CA LEU A 111 11.64 7.09 -12.59
C LEU A 111 10.62 7.88 -11.76
N THR A 112 11.04 8.95 -11.13
CA THR A 112 10.18 9.75 -10.26
C THR A 112 9.09 10.48 -11.05
N GLU A 113 9.37 10.86 -12.28
CA GLU A 113 8.42 11.56 -13.17
C GLU A 113 7.28 10.65 -13.64
N THR A 114 7.41 9.34 -13.50
CA THR A 114 6.40 8.37 -13.97
C THR A 114 5.28 8.12 -12.98
N MET A 115 5.43 8.50 -11.71
CA MET A 115 4.49 8.16 -10.66
C MET A 115 3.10 8.76 -10.85
N SER A 116 2.07 7.99 -10.52
CA SER A 116 0.69 8.49 -10.45
C SER A 116 0.55 9.49 -9.29
N ASP A 117 -0.38 10.45 -9.43
CA ASP A 117 -0.57 11.50 -8.43
C ASP A 117 -0.98 10.93 -7.06
N ALA A 118 -1.82 9.90 -7.05
CA ALA A 118 -2.26 9.22 -5.83
C ALA A 118 -1.12 8.57 -5.04
N VAL A 119 -0.04 8.19 -5.73
CA VAL A 119 1.10 7.49 -5.14
C VAL A 119 2.23 8.45 -4.80
N ALA A 120 2.44 9.49 -5.61
CA ALA A 120 3.57 10.41 -5.46
C ALA A 120 3.66 11.06 -4.07
N ALA A 121 2.53 11.42 -3.48
CA ALA A 121 2.48 12.05 -2.16
C ALA A 121 3.02 11.13 -1.04
N THR A 122 2.95 9.81 -1.21
CA THR A 122 3.41 8.83 -0.21
C THR A 122 4.93 8.67 -0.17
N MET A 123 5.64 9.25 -1.15
CA MET A 123 7.10 9.12 -1.33
C MET A 123 7.90 10.29 -0.77
N GLN A 124 7.23 11.36 -0.41
CA GLN A 124 7.85 12.54 0.19
C GLN A 124 8.13 12.33 1.67
N SER A 125 9.11 13.07 2.20
CA SER A 125 9.32 13.15 3.63
C SER A 125 8.11 13.82 4.31
N PRO A 126 7.35 13.14 5.16
CA PRO A 126 6.23 13.78 5.87
C PRO A 126 6.69 14.87 6.85
N ALA A 127 7.92 14.83 7.33
CA ALA A 127 8.44 15.80 8.26
C ALA A 127 8.56 17.22 7.65
N ASP A 128 8.95 17.34 6.38
CA ASP A 128 9.20 18.62 5.73
C ASP A 128 8.61 18.75 4.31
N GLY A 129 7.94 17.72 3.82
CA GLY A 129 7.34 17.70 2.47
C GLY A 129 8.36 17.72 1.34
N SER A 130 9.64 17.47 1.62
CA SER A 130 10.72 17.57 0.64
C SER A 130 11.17 16.23 0.10
N GLY A 131 11.85 16.28 -1.05
CA GLY A 131 12.55 15.17 -1.64
C GLY A 131 11.66 14.06 -2.18
N CYS A 132 12.31 12.96 -2.57
CA CYS A 132 11.68 11.71 -2.96
C CYS A 132 12.64 10.59 -2.53
N TYR A 133 12.48 10.14 -1.29
CA TYR A 133 13.41 9.18 -0.68
C TYR A 133 13.01 7.73 -0.87
N GLY A 134 11.91 7.49 -1.58
CA GLY A 134 11.45 6.19 -1.98
C GLY A 134 10.73 6.25 -3.31
N ILE A 135 10.50 5.09 -3.91
CA ILE A 135 9.67 4.92 -5.10
C ILE A 135 8.72 3.76 -4.88
N ALA A 136 7.42 3.96 -5.09
CA ALA A 136 6.44 2.91 -4.89
C ALA A 136 6.67 1.71 -5.81
N ILE A 137 6.60 0.49 -5.29
CA ILE A 137 6.62 -0.73 -6.10
C ILE A 137 5.23 -1.08 -6.63
N LYS A 138 4.20 -0.61 -5.96
CA LYS A 138 2.80 -0.83 -6.33
C LYS A 138 1.94 0.31 -5.83
N GLY A 139 0.85 0.61 -6.54
CA GLY A 139 -0.31 1.24 -5.96
C GLY A 139 -1.13 0.22 -5.19
N ASN A 140 -2.20 0.65 -4.55
CA ASN A 140 -3.11 -0.24 -3.84
C ASN A 140 -4.52 0.33 -3.82
N TYR A 141 -5.50 -0.57 -3.74
CA TYR A 141 -6.88 -0.26 -3.39
C TYR A 141 -7.28 -1.08 -2.18
N PHE A 142 -7.88 -0.42 -1.19
CA PHE A 142 -8.42 -1.05 0.00
C PHE A 142 -9.94 -0.87 0.01
N GLY A 143 -10.64 -1.92 0.37
CA GLY A 143 -12.10 -1.94 0.40
C GLY A 143 -12.62 -3.32 0.74
N ILE A 144 -13.92 -3.49 0.58
CA ILE A 144 -14.61 -4.78 0.76
C ILE A 144 -14.71 -5.49 -0.58
N VAL A 145 -14.23 -6.72 -0.63
CA VAL A 145 -14.42 -7.64 -1.75
C VAL A 145 -15.70 -8.43 -1.49
N TYR A 146 -16.60 -8.51 -2.47
CA TYR A 146 -17.86 -9.19 -2.26
C TYR A 146 -18.26 -10.08 -3.46
N ASN A 147 -19.12 -11.05 -3.17
CA ASN A 147 -19.66 -11.98 -4.16
C ASN A 147 -20.97 -11.40 -4.74
N LYS A 148 -20.92 -10.93 -5.98
CA LYS A 148 -22.08 -10.31 -6.66
C LYS A 148 -23.25 -11.26 -6.80
N ALA A 149 -23.00 -12.55 -7.05
CA ALA A 149 -24.06 -13.55 -7.19
C ALA A 149 -24.82 -13.77 -5.88
N ILE A 150 -24.12 -13.81 -4.74
CA ILE A 150 -24.77 -13.93 -3.43
C ILE A 150 -25.59 -12.66 -3.13
N PHE A 151 -25.09 -11.49 -3.42
CA PHE A 151 -25.82 -10.23 -3.26
C PHE A 151 -27.11 -10.23 -4.08
N GLU A 152 -27.04 -10.64 -5.35
CA GLU A 152 -28.23 -10.76 -6.21
C GLU A 152 -29.25 -11.75 -5.67
N GLU A 153 -28.81 -12.93 -5.26
CA GLU A 153 -29.67 -13.94 -4.64
C GLU A 153 -30.37 -13.42 -3.39
N CYS A 154 -29.69 -12.60 -2.59
CA CYS A 154 -30.25 -12.00 -1.38
C CYS A 154 -31.07 -10.74 -1.62
N GLY A 155 -31.24 -10.32 -2.89
CA GLY A 155 -32.01 -9.12 -3.26
C GLY A 155 -31.31 -7.81 -2.90
N ILE A 156 -29.98 -7.83 -2.74
CA ILE A 156 -29.16 -6.63 -2.50
C ILE A 156 -28.72 -6.09 -3.85
N THR A 157 -29.39 -5.03 -4.31
CA THR A 157 -29.20 -4.45 -5.66
C THR A 157 -28.12 -3.37 -5.68
N GLU A 158 -27.87 -2.73 -4.56
CA GLU A 158 -26.82 -1.71 -4.38
C GLU A 158 -25.90 -2.14 -3.24
N PHE A 159 -24.60 -1.83 -3.36
CA PHE A 159 -23.67 -2.07 -2.27
C PHE A 159 -24.11 -1.31 -1.01
N PRO A 160 -24.16 -1.95 0.17
CA PRO A 160 -24.61 -1.31 1.40
C PRO A 160 -23.59 -0.28 1.89
N SER A 161 -23.79 0.98 1.50
CA SER A 161 -22.83 2.07 1.67
C SER A 161 -22.98 2.85 2.98
N THR A 162 -23.96 2.49 3.81
CA THR A 162 -24.17 3.10 5.14
C THR A 162 -24.12 2.02 6.22
N VAL A 163 -23.90 2.46 7.46
CA VAL A 163 -23.89 1.55 8.63
C VAL A 163 -25.19 0.78 8.72
N SER A 164 -26.35 1.46 8.60
CA SER A 164 -27.67 0.82 8.67
C SER A 164 -27.91 -0.15 7.50
N ALA A 165 -27.52 0.24 6.28
CA ALA A 165 -27.66 -0.62 5.10
C ALA A 165 -26.82 -1.89 5.21
N MET A 166 -25.62 -1.81 5.80
CA MET A 166 -24.76 -2.98 5.99
C MET A 166 -25.36 -3.94 7.04
N LYS A 167 -25.94 -3.44 8.12
CA LYS A 167 -26.65 -4.27 9.10
C LYS A 167 -27.82 -5.03 8.44
N ASP A 168 -28.61 -4.36 7.63
CA ASP A 168 -29.72 -4.96 6.90
C ASP A 168 -29.22 -6.02 5.89
N ALA A 169 -28.13 -5.73 5.19
CA ALA A 169 -27.50 -6.68 4.28
C ALA A 169 -27.01 -7.95 5.01
N CYS A 170 -26.39 -7.79 6.16
CA CYS A 170 -25.96 -8.93 6.98
C CYS A 170 -27.14 -9.82 7.41
N GLU A 171 -28.27 -9.24 7.79
CA GLU A 171 -29.47 -9.99 8.13
C GLU A 171 -30.02 -10.78 6.94
N LYS A 172 -30.10 -10.16 5.75
CA LYS A 172 -30.56 -10.81 4.53
C LYS A 172 -29.63 -11.95 4.09
N ILE A 173 -28.34 -11.73 4.11
CA ILE A 173 -27.34 -12.74 3.72
C ILE A 173 -27.34 -13.92 4.71
N SER A 174 -27.39 -13.64 6.00
CA SER A 174 -27.46 -14.68 7.04
C SER A 174 -28.75 -15.49 6.94
N ALA A 175 -29.89 -14.85 6.69
CA ALA A 175 -31.18 -15.53 6.50
C ALA A 175 -31.18 -16.44 5.26
N ALA A 176 -30.38 -16.13 4.25
CA ALA A 176 -30.22 -16.96 3.04
C ALA A 176 -29.25 -18.14 3.26
N GLY A 177 -28.62 -18.25 4.43
CA GLY A 177 -27.74 -19.36 4.77
C GLY A 177 -26.25 -19.11 4.49
N TYR A 178 -25.85 -17.90 4.16
CA TYR A 178 -24.45 -17.53 3.96
C TYR A 178 -23.87 -16.82 5.17
N LYS A 179 -22.55 -16.91 5.34
CA LYS A 179 -21.83 -16.01 6.24
C LYS A 179 -21.73 -14.64 5.56
N PRO A 180 -22.20 -13.56 6.17
CA PRO A 180 -21.99 -12.22 5.60
C PRO A 180 -20.52 -11.88 5.38
N PHE A 181 -19.64 -12.19 6.36
CA PHE A 181 -18.22 -11.84 6.30
C PHE A 181 -17.30 -13.05 6.49
N THR A 182 -16.11 -12.94 5.91
CA THR A 182 -14.91 -13.62 6.37
C THR A 182 -13.84 -12.57 6.62
N THR A 183 -13.11 -12.65 7.72
CA THR A 183 -12.44 -11.49 8.31
C THR A 183 -10.92 -11.59 8.39
N GLY A 184 -10.35 -12.80 8.44
CA GLY A 184 -8.91 -12.98 8.60
C GLY A 184 -8.34 -12.39 9.89
N PHE A 185 -9.08 -12.34 10.95
CA PHE A 185 -8.70 -11.69 12.22
C PHE A 185 -7.55 -12.36 12.97
N ASN A 186 -7.06 -13.51 12.50
CA ASN A 186 -5.77 -14.05 12.94
C ASN A 186 -4.60 -13.18 12.51
N GLU A 187 -4.74 -12.47 11.37
CA GLU A 187 -3.68 -11.62 10.81
C GLU A 187 -3.71 -10.23 11.45
N TRP A 188 -2.61 -9.82 12.06
CA TRP A 188 -2.54 -8.51 12.72
C TRP A 188 -2.77 -7.33 11.77
N TRP A 189 -2.36 -7.45 10.53
CA TRP A 189 -2.44 -6.37 9.53
C TRP A 189 -3.84 -6.12 8.97
N VAL A 190 -4.78 -7.03 9.13
CA VAL A 190 -6.18 -6.85 8.70
C VAL A 190 -6.82 -5.67 9.41
N TYR A 191 -6.54 -5.47 10.69
CA TYR A 191 -7.17 -4.43 11.50
C TYR A 191 -6.83 -3.02 11.02
N LYS A 192 -5.58 -2.76 10.64
CA LYS A 192 -5.17 -1.46 10.08
C LYS A 192 -5.87 -1.18 8.74
N HIS A 193 -6.03 -2.20 7.92
CA HIS A 193 -6.71 -2.06 6.62
C HIS A 193 -8.18 -1.68 6.79
N VAL A 194 -8.85 -2.20 7.78
CA VAL A 194 -10.23 -1.82 8.12
C VAL A 194 -10.28 -0.45 8.78
N ALA A 195 -9.46 -0.23 9.80
CA ALA A 195 -9.47 0.98 10.62
C ALA A 195 -9.22 2.26 9.84
N GLN A 196 -8.34 2.23 8.83
CA GLN A 196 -8.00 3.42 8.04
C GLN A 196 -9.22 4.10 7.42
N HIS A 197 -10.25 3.35 7.02
CA HIS A 197 -11.49 3.91 6.48
C HIS A 197 -12.22 4.75 7.52
N PHE A 198 -12.21 4.32 8.76
CA PHE A 198 -12.85 5.03 9.88
C PHE A 198 -12.01 6.23 10.35
N PHE A 199 -10.68 6.14 10.29
CA PHE A 199 -9.80 7.29 10.53
C PHE A 199 -10.03 8.40 9.50
N ASP A 200 -10.16 8.03 8.23
CA ASP A 200 -10.45 8.98 7.15
C ASP A 200 -11.78 9.70 7.37
N ALA A 201 -12.83 8.94 7.69
CA ALA A 201 -14.14 9.52 7.99
C ALA A 201 -14.11 10.44 9.23
N ALA A 202 -13.38 10.04 10.28
CA ALA A 202 -13.21 10.85 11.47
C ALA A 202 -12.53 12.19 11.18
N ALA A 203 -11.45 12.17 10.41
CA ALA A 203 -10.74 13.38 10.00
C ALA A 203 -11.63 14.28 9.14
N ALA A 204 -12.29 13.71 8.13
CA ALA A 204 -13.18 14.45 7.22
C ALA A 204 -14.32 15.14 7.97
N ASN A 205 -14.99 14.44 8.89
CA ASN A 205 -16.10 14.98 9.67
C ASN A 205 -15.64 16.03 10.70
N ALA A 206 -14.41 15.93 11.17
CA ALA A 206 -13.80 16.92 12.06
C ALA A 206 -13.25 18.14 11.31
N GLY A 207 -13.21 18.11 9.97
CA GLY A 207 -12.66 19.18 9.15
C GLY A 207 -11.14 19.34 9.25
N ILE A 208 -10.44 18.25 9.56
CA ILE A 208 -8.97 18.21 9.65
C ILE A 208 -8.43 17.17 8.67
N SER A 209 -7.12 17.20 8.44
CA SER A 209 -6.45 16.15 7.68
C SER A 209 -6.22 14.91 8.55
N ALA A 210 -6.04 13.74 7.92
CA ALA A 210 -5.67 12.53 8.63
C ALA A 210 -4.31 12.67 9.34
N ALA A 211 -3.37 13.38 8.74
CA ALA A 211 -2.09 13.67 9.37
C ALA A 211 -2.26 14.50 10.67
N GLU A 212 -3.15 15.47 10.67
CA GLU A 212 -3.48 16.26 11.87
C GLU A 212 -4.16 15.40 12.96
N LEU A 213 -5.07 14.51 12.55
CA LEU A 213 -5.73 13.58 13.47
C LEU A 213 -4.69 12.67 14.15
N VAL A 214 -3.82 12.04 13.37
CA VAL A 214 -2.77 11.15 13.87
C VAL A 214 -1.78 11.92 14.76
N SER A 215 -1.38 13.13 14.36
CA SER A 215 -0.55 14.02 15.21
C SER A 215 -1.18 14.28 16.57
N GLY A 216 -2.50 14.48 16.61
CA GLY A 216 -3.24 14.66 17.86
C GLY A 216 -3.15 13.44 18.78
N PHE A 217 -3.21 12.22 18.22
CA PHE A 217 -3.01 10.99 18.98
C PHE A 217 -1.56 10.85 19.46
N GLU A 218 -0.59 11.12 18.60
CA GLU A 218 0.83 11.02 18.93
C GLU A 218 1.25 11.97 20.05
N ASN A 219 0.74 13.19 20.06
CA ASN A 219 1.06 14.19 21.08
C ASN A 219 0.12 14.15 22.30
N GLY A 220 -0.88 13.27 22.31
CA GLY A 220 -1.80 13.10 23.43
C GLY A 220 -2.89 14.17 23.56
N THR A 221 -3.08 15.02 22.55
CA THR A 221 -4.15 16.04 22.56
C THR A 221 -5.48 15.55 22.04
N ALA A 222 -5.50 14.45 21.29
CA ALA A 222 -6.72 13.80 20.80
C ALA A 222 -6.98 12.49 21.55
N LYS A 223 -8.27 12.16 21.74
CA LYS A 223 -8.74 10.89 22.28
C LYS A 223 -9.67 10.21 21.30
N ILE A 224 -9.64 8.91 21.24
CA ILE A 224 -10.53 8.11 20.39
C ILE A 224 -11.98 8.41 20.70
N SER A 225 -12.32 8.59 21.99
CA SER A 225 -13.69 8.91 22.41
C SER A 225 -14.22 10.27 21.93
N ASP A 226 -13.35 11.15 21.43
CA ASP A 226 -13.77 12.42 20.81
C ASP A 226 -14.30 12.25 19.38
N TYR A 227 -14.08 11.09 18.77
CA TYR A 227 -14.43 10.79 17.38
C TYR A 227 -15.44 9.64 17.31
N PRO A 228 -16.74 9.92 17.09
CA PRO A 228 -17.76 8.88 17.00
C PRO A 228 -17.48 7.82 15.95
N GLU A 229 -16.84 8.21 14.85
CA GLU A 229 -16.46 7.31 13.76
C GLU A 229 -15.47 6.22 14.21
N LEU A 230 -14.63 6.54 15.18
CA LEU A 230 -13.65 5.62 15.76
C LEU A 230 -14.22 4.89 16.99
N TYR A 231 -14.70 5.66 17.96
CA TYR A 231 -15.16 5.09 19.24
C TYR A 231 -16.43 4.24 19.08
N ASN A 232 -17.36 4.67 18.24
CA ASN A 232 -18.61 3.95 18.01
C ASN A 232 -18.56 3.12 16.73
N ASN A 233 -18.38 3.76 15.57
CA ASN A 233 -18.61 3.10 14.28
C ASN A 233 -17.56 2.02 13.98
N PHE A 234 -16.29 2.25 14.24
CA PHE A 234 -15.26 1.26 14.02
C PHE A 234 -15.44 0.03 14.93
N PHE A 235 -15.65 0.23 16.22
CA PHE A 235 -15.87 -0.88 17.16
C PHE A 235 -17.17 -1.62 16.86
N ASP A 236 -18.23 -0.90 16.52
CA ASP A 236 -19.51 -1.52 16.12
C ASP A 236 -19.33 -2.35 14.84
N PHE A 237 -18.53 -1.88 13.90
CA PHE A 237 -18.23 -2.63 12.67
C PHE A 237 -17.43 -3.90 12.97
N ILE A 238 -16.45 -3.83 13.85
CA ILE A 238 -15.70 -5.02 14.31
C ILE A 238 -16.65 -6.02 14.99
N ASP A 239 -17.53 -5.54 15.87
CA ASP A 239 -18.52 -6.38 16.53
C ASP A 239 -19.48 -7.04 15.54
N LEU A 240 -19.92 -6.29 14.53
CA LEU A 240 -20.76 -6.78 13.43
C LEU A 240 -20.02 -7.89 12.63
N ALA A 241 -18.76 -7.64 12.32
CA ALA A 241 -17.92 -8.59 11.58
C ALA A 241 -17.69 -9.89 12.35
N VAL A 242 -17.55 -9.82 13.68
CA VAL A 242 -17.44 -11.01 14.54
C VAL A 242 -18.78 -11.74 14.60
N LYS A 243 -19.88 -11.03 14.77
CA LYS A 243 -21.22 -11.61 14.86
C LYS A 243 -21.62 -12.36 13.58
N TYR A 244 -21.30 -11.81 12.43
CA TYR A 244 -21.69 -12.32 11.10
C TYR A 244 -20.52 -12.88 10.30
N GLY A 245 -19.42 -13.18 10.96
CA GLY A 245 -18.20 -13.67 10.35
C GLY A 245 -17.89 -15.13 10.63
N ASP A 246 -16.60 -15.42 10.64
CA ASP A 246 -16.08 -16.76 10.85
C ASP A 246 -16.44 -17.31 12.24
N ASP A 247 -16.64 -18.62 12.35
CA ASP A 247 -16.98 -19.28 13.62
C ASP A 247 -15.86 -19.10 14.66
N LYS A 248 -14.61 -19.10 14.19
CA LYS A 248 -13.40 -18.89 15.00
C LYS A 248 -12.58 -17.74 14.40
N PRO A 249 -12.99 -16.49 14.62
CA PRO A 249 -12.38 -15.35 13.92
C PRO A 249 -10.88 -15.22 14.20
N LEU A 250 -10.42 -15.47 15.42
CA LEU A 250 -9.00 -15.34 15.78
C LEU A 250 -8.12 -16.50 15.28
N GLU A 251 -8.71 -17.55 14.74
CA GLU A 251 -8.01 -18.68 14.13
C GLU A 251 -8.04 -18.63 12.58
N THR A 252 -8.81 -17.70 12.00
CA THR A 252 -8.94 -17.56 10.54
C THR A 252 -7.89 -16.60 10.00
N ALA A 253 -6.95 -17.16 9.24
CA ALA A 253 -5.91 -16.43 8.53
C ALA A 253 -6.31 -16.15 7.06
N LEU A 254 -5.42 -15.55 6.28
CA LEU A 254 -5.67 -15.20 4.88
C LEU A 254 -6.15 -16.39 4.04
N ASP A 255 -5.52 -17.55 4.17
CA ASP A 255 -5.91 -18.76 3.44
C ASP A 255 -7.33 -19.23 3.78
N GLY A 256 -7.73 -19.09 5.03
CA GLY A 256 -9.11 -19.37 5.48
C GLY A 256 -10.13 -18.41 4.91
N GLU A 257 -9.79 -17.12 4.80
CA GLU A 257 -10.62 -16.11 4.14
C GLU A 257 -10.80 -16.43 2.66
N GLU A 258 -9.71 -16.68 1.96
CA GLU A 258 -9.76 -16.99 0.52
C GLU A 258 -10.59 -18.26 0.26
N SER A 259 -10.46 -19.27 1.11
CA SER A 259 -11.27 -20.49 1.03
C SER A 259 -12.75 -20.24 1.28
N ALA A 260 -13.10 -19.50 2.33
CA ALA A 260 -14.49 -19.20 2.67
C ALA A 260 -15.19 -18.38 1.58
N PHE A 261 -14.49 -17.40 1.02
CA PHE A 261 -15.00 -16.59 -0.07
C PHE A 261 -15.04 -17.34 -1.40
N GLY A 262 -13.95 -18.01 -1.76
CA GLY A 262 -13.84 -18.74 -3.03
C GLY A 262 -14.80 -19.92 -3.16
N THR A 263 -15.17 -20.55 -2.05
CA THR A 263 -16.15 -21.66 -2.02
C THR A 263 -17.60 -21.19 -1.90
N GLY A 264 -17.85 -19.87 -1.80
CA GLY A 264 -19.19 -19.30 -1.69
C GLY A 264 -19.82 -19.43 -0.32
N LYS A 265 -19.07 -19.71 0.73
CA LYS A 265 -19.56 -19.75 2.10
C LYS A 265 -19.76 -18.35 2.68
N ALA A 266 -18.87 -17.43 2.37
CA ALA A 266 -18.89 -16.04 2.82
C ALA A 266 -19.15 -15.09 1.66
N ALA A 267 -19.96 -14.07 1.90
CA ALA A 267 -20.36 -13.09 0.89
C ALA A 267 -19.36 -11.94 0.72
N MET A 268 -18.63 -11.58 1.78
CA MET A 268 -17.71 -10.45 1.80
C MET A 268 -16.41 -10.79 2.50
N VAL A 269 -15.31 -10.22 1.99
CA VAL A 269 -13.96 -10.34 2.57
C VAL A 269 -13.55 -8.98 3.12
N LEU A 270 -13.10 -8.93 4.36
CA LEU A 270 -12.61 -7.73 5.01
C LEU A 270 -11.08 -7.73 5.07
N GLY A 271 -10.50 -6.54 5.07
CA GLY A 271 -9.06 -6.36 5.29
C GLY A 271 -8.14 -6.76 4.15
N GLN A 272 -8.70 -7.04 2.98
CA GLN A 272 -7.97 -7.50 1.80
C GLN A 272 -8.11 -6.51 0.63
N GLY A 273 -7.47 -6.84 -0.48
CA GLY A 273 -7.52 -6.06 -1.72
C GLY A 273 -7.25 -6.95 -2.94
N ALA A 274 -6.73 -6.35 -4.00
CA ALA A 274 -6.54 -7.04 -5.28
C ALA A 274 -5.66 -8.30 -5.22
N TRP A 275 -4.76 -8.38 -4.25
CA TRP A 275 -3.82 -9.50 -4.12
C TRP A 275 -4.47 -10.86 -3.84
N ILE A 276 -5.74 -10.91 -3.41
CA ILE A 276 -6.45 -12.19 -3.20
C ILE A 276 -7.11 -12.72 -4.46
N GLU A 277 -7.27 -11.92 -5.50
CA GLU A 277 -8.11 -12.29 -6.65
C GLU A 277 -7.61 -13.55 -7.37
N ALA A 278 -6.31 -13.67 -7.60
CA ALA A 278 -5.74 -14.85 -8.26
C ALA A 278 -6.01 -16.14 -7.49
N ASP A 279 -5.86 -16.13 -6.17
CA ASP A 279 -6.11 -17.29 -5.30
C ASP A 279 -7.59 -17.64 -5.27
N VAL A 280 -8.47 -16.65 -5.18
CA VAL A 280 -9.92 -16.84 -5.21
C VAL A 280 -10.37 -17.44 -6.54
N LEU A 281 -9.86 -16.94 -7.66
CA LEU A 281 -10.17 -17.46 -9.00
C LEU A 281 -9.62 -18.87 -9.21
N SER A 282 -8.56 -19.26 -8.53
CA SER A 282 -8.08 -20.65 -8.58
C SER A 282 -9.01 -21.62 -7.86
N ILE A 283 -9.79 -21.14 -6.88
CA ILE A 283 -10.81 -21.94 -6.18
C ILE A 283 -12.10 -22.00 -7.01
N ASP A 284 -12.57 -20.87 -7.49
CA ASP A 284 -13.74 -20.75 -8.36
C ASP A 284 -13.47 -19.76 -9.51
N PRO A 285 -13.15 -20.26 -10.71
CA PRO A 285 -12.88 -19.42 -11.88
C PRO A 285 -14.07 -18.58 -12.34
N ASP A 286 -15.30 -18.94 -11.94
CA ASP A 286 -16.54 -18.31 -12.38
C ASP A 286 -17.11 -17.34 -11.34
N ILE A 287 -16.44 -17.13 -10.22
CA ILE A 287 -16.90 -16.22 -9.17
C ILE A 287 -17.00 -14.79 -9.69
N GLN A 288 -18.14 -14.15 -9.42
CA GLN A 288 -18.38 -12.77 -9.79
C GLN A 288 -17.95 -11.84 -8.66
N ILE A 289 -16.77 -11.25 -8.80
CA ILE A 289 -16.15 -10.41 -7.78
C ILE A 289 -16.64 -8.97 -7.91
N GLY A 290 -17.12 -8.42 -6.81
CA GLY A 290 -17.40 -7.00 -6.62
C GLY A 290 -16.41 -6.36 -5.66
N PHE A 291 -16.27 -5.04 -5.72
CA PHE A 291 -15.38 -4.28 -4.86
C PHE A 291 -15.99 -2.93 -4.53
N ASN A 292 -15.89 -2.50 -3.27
CA ASN A 292 -16.36 -1.18 -2.83
C ASN A 292 -15.66 -0.77 -1.53
N GLY A 293 -15.92 0.44 -1.05
CA GLY A 293 -15.41 0.94 0.23
C GLY A 293 -16.09 0.32 1.44
N TYR A 294 -15.80 0.87 2.62
CA TYR A 294 -16.44 0.47 3.88
C TYR A 294 -17.56 1.44 4.25
N PRO A 295 -18.69 0.94 4.75
CA PRO A 295 -19.78 1.77 5.25
C PRO A 295 -19.39 2.34 6.63
N VAL A 296 -18.75 3.49 6.64
CA VAL A 296 -18.15 4.06 7.85
C VAL A 296 -19.13 4.91 8.68
N THR A 297 -20.11 5.54 8.02
CA THR A 297 -21.14 6.39 8.65
C THR A 297 -22.49 6.17 7.97
N GLU A 298 -23.49 6.99 8.32
CA GLU A 298 -24.77 7.06 7.59
C GLU A 298 -24.71 7.94 6.34
N ASP A 299 -23.57 8.55 6.06
CA ASP A 299 -23.32 9.29 4.80
C ASP A 299 -22.70 8.32 3.76
N ALA A 300 -23.52 7.92 2.80
CA ALA A 300 -23.10 6.99 1.75
C ALA A 300 -21.90 7.51 0.90
N SER A 301 -21.74 8.82 0.81
CA SER A 301 -20.60 9.40 0.07
C SER A 301 -19.25 9.16 0.73
N GLN A 302 -19.24 8.81 2.01
CA GLN A 302 -18.03 8.45 2.75
C GLN A 302 -17.62 6.98 2.61
N CYS A 303 -18.45 6.17 1.97
CA CYS A 303 -18.11 4.79 1.59
C CYS A 303 -17.24 4.80 0.34
N GLN A 304 -15.97 5.13 0.52
CA GLN A 304 -15.00 5.25 -0.56
C GLN A 304 -13.95 4.15 -0.46
N VAL A 305 -13.40 3.72 -1.61
CA VAL A 305 -12.16 2.95 -1.61
C VAL A 305 -11.02 3.84 -1.16
N ILE A 306 -10.00 3.24 -0.57
CA ILE A 306 -8.76 3.93 -0.23
C ILE A 306 -7.73 3.61 -1.29
N SER A 307 -6.99 4.63 -1.75
CA SER A 307 -5.96 4.52 -2.77
C SER A 307 -4.65 5.12 -2.28
N GLY A 308 -3.53 4.54 -2.70
CA GLY A 308 -2.20 5.00 -2.36
C GLY A 308 -1.17 3.89 -2.52
N SER A 309 -0.04 4.02 -1.86
CA SER A 309 0.96 2.97 -1.77
C SER A 309 1.47 2.80 -0.34
N ASP A 310 1.49 1.56 0.11
CA ASP A 310 2.01 1.16 1.41
C ASP A 310 3.39 0.49 1.32
N GLN A 311 4.03 0.56 0.16
CA GLN A 311 5.36 -0.04 -0.03
C GLN A 311 6.21 0.78 -0.99
N SER A 312 7.37 1.22 -0.49
CA SER A 312 8.37 1.97 -1.23
C SER A 312 9.69 1.23 -1.29
N LEU A 313 10.38 1.42 -2.41
CA LEU A 313 11.78 1.01 -2.57
C LEU A 313 12.68 2.20 -2.32
N HIS A 314 13.75 1.99 -1.57
CA HIS A 314 14.79 2.96 -1.30
C HIS A 314 16.07 2.56 -2.01
N VAL A 315 16.83 3.53 -2.48
CA VAL A 315 18.18 3.33 -3.00
C VAL A 315 19.18 3.83 -1.95
N ASN A 316 20.14 2.99 -1.59
CA ASN A 316 21.20 3.35 -0.65
C ASN A 316 22.04 4.48 -1.22
N LYS A 317 22.03 5.65 -0.55
CA LYS A 317 22.79 6.82 -0.99
C LYS A 317 24.31 6.60 -1.05
N ASP A 318 24.82 5.66 -0.24
CA ASP A 318 26.24 5.33 -0.13
C ASP A 318 26.61 4.02 -0.85
N SER A 319 25.71 3.54 -1.74
CA SER A 319 25.96 2.32 -2.52
C SER A 319 27.26 2.44 -3.32
N ALA A 320 28.10 1.42 -3.24
CA ALA A 320 29.31 1.34 -4.07
C ALA A 320 28.99 1.19 -5.57
N VAL A 321 27.76 0.80 -5.90
CA VAL A 321 27.24 0.63 -7.26
C VAL A 321 26.01 1.53 -7.49
N LEU A 322 26.05 2.74 -6.95
CA LEU A 322 24.92 3.68 -6.99
C LEU A 322 24.43 3.97 -8.41
N GLN A 323 25.33 4.26 -9.34
CA GLN A 323 24.92 4.58 -10.71
C GLN A 323 24.26 3.38 -11.39
N GLN A 324 24.81 2.18 -11.23
CA GLN A 324 24.25 0.96 -11.79
C GLN A 324 22.89 0.63 -11.16
N THR A 325 22.72 0.90 -9.87
CA THR A 325 21.44 0.75 -9.16
C THR A 325 20.40 1.72 -9.70
N LEU A 326 20.76 2.98 -9.89
CA LEU A 326 19.89 4.00 -10.49
C LEU A 326 19.52 3.65 -11.94
N ASP A 327 20.48 3.16 -12.73
CA ASP A 327 20.23 2.73 -14.11
C ASP A 327 19.20 1.59 -14.17
N PHE A 328 19.33 0.59 -13.28
CA PHE A 328 18.36 -0.48 -13.14
C PHE A 328 16.97 0.03 -12.75
N MET A 329 16.90 0.88 -11.73
CA MET A 329 15.63 1.44 -11.25
C MET A 329 14.96 2.31 -12.32
N ASN A 330 15.72 3.17 -13.00
CA ASN A 330 15.18 3.99 -14.09
C ASN A 330 14.70 3.13 -15.27
N TRP A 331 15.45 2.11 -15.66
CA TRP A 331 14.99 1.17 -16.69
C TRP A 331 13.69 0.47 -16.30
N TRP A 332 13.58 0.01 -15.07
CA TRP A 332 12.36 -0.64 -14.56
C TRP A 332 11.12 0.26 -14.74
N TYR A 333 11.21 1.51 -14.32
CA TYR A 333 10.06 2.41 -14.29
C TYR A 333 9.81 3.16 -15.61
N THR A 334 10.75 3.19 -16.54
CA THR A 334 10.65 4.02 -17.76
C THR A 334 10.69 3.24 -19.07
N SER A 335 11.23 2.00 -19.08
CA SER A 335 11.24 1.19 -20.29
C SER A 335 9.84 0.60 -20.57
N ASP A 336 9.62 0.21 -21.82
CA ASP A 336 8.35 -0.41 -22.21
C ASP A 336 8.10 -1.71 -21.43
N TYR A 337 9.13 -2.57 -21.32
CA TYR A 337 9.04 -3.79 -20.52
C TYR A 337 8.77 -3.50 -19.04
N GLY A 338 9.55 -2.61 -18.44
CA GLY A 338 9.45 -2.30 -17.02
C GLY A 338 8.11 -1.69 -16.64
N LYS A 339 7.57 -0.80 -17.47
CA LYS A 339 6.23 -0.21 -17.26
C LYS A 339 5.12 -1.25 -17.36
N ALA A 340 5.21 -2.17 -18.32
CA ALA A 340 4.25 -3.25 -18.47
C ALA A 340 4.36 -4.32 -17.37
N TRP A 341 5.54 -4.47 -16.76
CA TRP A 341 5.79 -5.45 -15.71
C TRP A 341 4.80 -5.37 -14.56
N PHE A 342 4.43 -4.15 -14.14
CA PHE A 342 3.52 -3.95 -13.01
C PHE A 342 2.16 -4.62 -13.25
N THR A 343 1.61 -4.48 -14.44
CA THR A 343 0.31 -5.05 -14.82
C THR A 343 0.43 -6.50 -15.30
N ASP A 344 1.35 -6.76 -16.22
CA ASP A 344 1.38 -8.01 -16.99
C ASP A 344 2.11 -9.14 -16.25
N VAL A 345 3.07 -8.82 -15.41
CA VAL A 345 3.91 -9.80 -14.70
C VAL A 345 3.57 -9.84 -13.21
N ALA A 346 3.64 -8.69 -12.53
CA ALA A 346 3.37 -8.62 -11.09
C ALA A 346 1.88 -8.63 -10.75
N GLY A 347 1.02 -8.17 -11.64
CA GLY A 347 -0.42 -8.12 -11.42
C GLY A 347 -0.82 -7.16 -10.28
N VAL A 348 -0.06 -6.09 -10.10
CA VAL A 348 -0.31 -5.06 -9.07
C VAL A 348 -1.03 -3.86 -9.67
N VAL A 349 -1.58 -3.02 -8.80
CA VAL A 349 -2.01 -1.67 -9.20
C VAL A 349 -0.74 -0.91 -9.59
N PRO A 350 -0.61 -0.44 -10.84
CA PRO A 350 0.60 0.26 -11.25
C PRO A 350 0.81 1.52 -10.42
N PRO A 351 2.03 1.75 -9.86
CA PRO A 351 2.35 2.99 -9.15
C PRO A 351 2.62 4.14 -10.11
N ILE A 352 2.70 3.86 -11.39
CA ILE A 352 3.06 4.79 -12.46
C ILE A 352 1.85 5.14 -13.31
N LYS A 353 1.91 6.26 -14.01
CA LYS A 353 0.94 6.64 -15.06
C LYS A 353 1.06 5.64 -16.20
N SER A 354 -0.02 4.91 -16.48
CA SER A 354 -0.03 3.86 -17.49
C SER A 354 -1.42 3.75 -18.13
N ASP A 355 -1.43 3.55 -19.44
CA ASP A 355 -2.65 3.24 -20.20
C ASP A 355 -2.94 1.73 -20.27
N VAL A 356 -2.06 0.91 -19.69
CA VAL A 356 -2.24 -0.54 -19.63
C VAL A 356 -3.30 -0.87 -18.59
N GLN A 357 -4.40 -1.47 -19.04
CA GLN A 357 -5.49 -1.88 -18.17
C GLN A 357 -5.19 -3.20 -17.48
N SER A 358 -5.49 -3.28 -16.18
CA SER A 358 -5.39 -4.51 -15.42
C SER A 358 -6.43 -5.53 -15.87
N ASN A 359 -6.07 -6.81 -15.80
CA ASN A 359 -7.02 -7.92 -15.99
C ASN A 359 -7.74 -8.28 -14.68
N PHE A 360 -7.32 -7.74 -13.55
CA PHE A 360 -7.95 -8.01 -12.25
C PHE A 360 -9.22 -7.16 -12.06
N GLU A 361 -10.31 -7.82 -11.71
CA GLU A 361 -11.62 -7.18 -11.50
C GLU A 361 -11.58 -6.16 -10.35
N ILE A 362 -10.89 -6.46 -9.25
CA ILE A 362 -10.77 -5.56 -8.11
C ILE A 362 -10.07 -4.26 -8.52
N ILE A 363 -9.01 -4.34 -9.31
CA ILE A 363 -8.28 -3.16 -9.79
C ILE A 363 -9.15 -2.34 -10.75
N LYS A 364 -9.84 -2.99 -11.69
CA LYS A 364 -10.77 -2.31 -12.63
C LYS A 364 -11.86 -1.54 -11.86
N GLN A 365 -12.49 -2.21 -10.90
CA GLN A 365 -13.56 -1.59 -10.11
C GLN A 365 -13.01 -0.49 -9.20
N GLY A 366 -11.81 -0.66 -8.64
CA GLY A 366 -11.11 0.39 -7.88
C GLY A 366 -10.88 1.64 -8.72
N ASP A 367 -10.41 1.48 -9.96
CA ASP A 367 -10.20 2.59 -10.91
C ASP A 367 -11.52 3.31 -11.24
N GLU A 368 -12.59 2.55 -11.50
CA GLU A 368 -13.92 3.11 -11.78
C GLU A 368 -14.50 3.87 -10.58
N LEU A 369 -14.39 3.30 -9.38
CA LEU A 369 -14.86 3.93 -8.14
C LEU A 369 -14.08 5.19 -7.82
N ALA A 370 -12.76 5.18 -7.96
CA ALA A 370 -11.92 6.35 -7.75
C ALA A 370 -12.27 7.48 -8.73
N ALA A 371 -12.55 7.15 -10.00
CA ALA A 371 -12.93 8.13 -11.01
C ALA A 371 -14.32 8.71 -10.79
N SER A 372 -15.31 7.92 -10.32
CA SER A 372 -16.71 8.32 -10.21
C SER A 372 -17.10 8.88 -8.84
N ALA A 373 -16.59 8.27 -7.75
CA ALA A 373 -16.94 8.62 -6.37
C ALA A 373 -15.78 9.21 -5.57
N GLY A 374 -14.59 9.24 -6.17
CA GLY A 374 -13.35 9.59 -5.49
C GLY A 374 -12.81 8.44 -4.64
N ALA A 375 -11.58 8.59 -4.20
CA ALA A 375 -10.92 7.69 -3.28
C ALA A 375 -10.41 8.49 -2.07
N ALA A 376 -10.46 7.86 -0.90
CA ALA A 376 -9.84 8.43 0.29
C ALA A 376 -8.32 8.16 0.28
N ASP A 377 -7.59 8.93 1.06
CA ASP A 377 -6.15 8.78 1.20
C ASP A 377 -5.79 7.56 2.05
N LEU A 378 -4.59 7.05 1.82
CA LEU A 378 -4.07 5.90 2.56
C LEU A 378 -3.58 6.32 3.95
N GLU A 379 -4.37 6.04 4.97
CA GLU A 379 -4.11 6.50 6.34
C GLU A 379 -3.02 5.70 7.06
N ILE A 380 -2.82 4.45 6.68
CA ILE A 380 -1.81 3.59 7.32
C ILE A 380 -0.37 4.10 7.15
N ILE A 381 -0.12 4.98 6.17
CA ILE A 381 1.20 5.59 5.97
C ILE A 381 1.62 6.55 7.09
N TYR A 382 0.68 7.00 7.94
CA TYR A 382 0.99 7.89 9.07
C TYR A 382 1.50 7.15 10.30
N SER A 383 1.71 5.85 10.21
CA SER A 383 2.24 5.01 11.28
C SER A 383 3.25 3.98 10.75
N THR A 384 3.79 3.15 11.63
CA THR A 384 4.80 2.15 11.31
C THR A 384 4.24 0.74 11.38
N ASP A 385 4.89 -0.24 10.75
CA ASP A 385 4.51 -1.64 10.86
C ASP A 385 4.54 -2.15 12.30
N SER A 386 5.49 -1.69 13.09
CA SER A 386 5.55 -2.02 14.52
C SER A 386 4.30 -1.54 15.26
N TRP A 387 3.84 -0.33 14.97
CA TRP A 387 2.61 0.19 15.55
C TRP A 387 1.39 -0.60 15.06
N HIS A 388 1.34 -0.93 13.77
CA HIS A 388 0.24 -1.70 13.19
C HIS A 388 0.13 -3.09 13.79
N GLN A 389 1.25 -3.75 14.05
CA GLN A 389 1.28 -5.04 14.72
C GLN A 389 0.70 -4.93 16.13
N THR A 390 1.13 -3.94 16.89
CA THR A 390 0.62 -3.70 18.24
C THR A 390 -0.87 -3.36 18.22
N PHE A 391 -1.32 -2.52 17.28
CA PHE A 391 -2.73 -2.21 17.09
C PHE A 391 -3.56 -3.48 16.82
N GLY A 392 -3.10 -4.34 15.91
CA GLY A 392 -3.76 -5.61 15.62
C GLY A 392 -3.86 -6.52 16.84
N GLU A 393 -2.79 -6.62 17.62
CA GLU A 393 -2.76 -7.42 18.86
C GLU A 393 -3.74 -6.88 19.92
N ILE A 394 -3.86 -5.56 20.04
CA ILE A 394 -4.85 -4.92 20.94
C ILE A 394 -6.27 -5.29 20.49
N MET A 395 -6.55 -5.21 19.19
CA MET A 395 -7.86 -5.54 18.64
C MET A 395 -8.17 -7.04 18.77
N GLN A 396 -7.20 -7.91 18.62
CA GLN A 396 -7.36 -9.35 18.91
C GLN A 396 -7.72 -9.58 20.37
N SER A 397 -7.09 -8.88 21.31
CA SER A 397 -7.43 -8.94 22.74
C SER A 397 -8.84 -8.43 23.02
N TYR A 398 -9.28 -7.39 22.31
CA TYR A 398 -10.67 -6.91 22.37
C TYR A 398 -11.67 -8.00 21.89
N ILE A 399 -11.41 -8.62 20.76
CA ILE A 399 -12.27 -9.70 20.21
C ILE A 399 -12.28 -10.90 21.14
N ALA A 400 -11.14 -11.24 21.75
CA ALA A 400 -11.04 -12.34 22.71
C ALA A 400 -11.77 -12.09 24.04
N GLY A 401 -12.16 -10.84 24.29
CA GLY A 401 -12.82 -10.45 25.55
C GLY A 401 -11.84 -10.15 26.69
N ASP A 402 -10.54 -10.08 26.43
CA ASP A 402 -9.51 -9.73 27.41
C ASP A 402 -9.48 -8.23 27.72
N LEU A 403 -9.91 -7.41 26.76
CA LEU A 403 -10.10 -5.97 26.89
C LEU A 403 -11.52 -5.58 26.54
N ASP A 404 -12.11 -4.65 27.29
CA ASP A 404 -13.30 -3.95 26.85
C ASP A 404 -12.93 -2.82 25.87
N LYS A 405 -13.92 -2.12 25.31
CA LYS A 405 -13.71 -1.04 24.35
C LYS A 405 -12.85 0.08 24.94
N ASP A 406 -13.14 0.52 26.15
CA ASP A 406 -12.38 1.59 26.80
C ASP A 406 -10.93 1.17 27.09
N GLY A 407 -10.72 -0.07 27.50
CA GLY A 407 -9.40 -0.64 27.69
C GLY A 407 -8.59 -0.71 26.38
N ALA A 408 -9.24 -1.13 25.29
CA ALA A 408 -8.62 -1.13 23.97
C ALA A 408 -8.25 0.28 23.52
N CYS A 409 -9.18 1.25 23.65
CA CYS A 409 -8.92 2.65 23.32
C CYS A 409 -7.74 3.24 24.10
N ALA A 410 -7.67 2.96 25.40
CA ALA A 410 -6.58 3.44 26.25
C ALA A 410 -5.22 2.90 25.78
N GLN A 411 -5.15 1.62 25.41
CA GLN A 411 -3.92 1.01 24.91
C GLN A 411 -3.53 1.52 23.53
N ILE A 412 -4.49 1.74 22.63
CA ILE A 412 -4.24 2.31 21.31
C ILE A 412 -3.69 3.73 21.44
N GLU A 413 -4.29 4.56 22.29
CA GLU A 413 -3.82 5.93 22.55
C GLU A 413 -2.42 5.95 23.12
N LYS A 414 -2.13 5.05 24.06
CA LYS A 414 -0.77 4.91 24.64
C LYS A 414 0.26 4.55 23.56
N GLN A 415 -0.08 3.63 22.66
CA GLN A 415 0.80 3.23 21.57
C GLN A 415 1.07 4.38 20.58
N TRP A 416 0.08 5.20 20.28
CA TRP A 416 0.27 6.40 19.48
C TRP A 416 1.28 7.36 20.13
N GLN A 417 1.17 7.58 21.43
CA GLN A 417 2.07 8.48 22.17
C GLN A 417 3.50 7.92 22.29
N GLU A 418 3.68 6.62 22.17
CA GLU A 418 4.97 5.94 22.24
C GLU A 418 5.57 5.63 20.85
N ILE A 419 4.91 5.98 19.75
CA ILE A 419 5.28 5.55 18.40
C ILE A 419 6.71 5.95 18.03
N ASP A 420 7.16 7.14 18.43
CA ASP A 420 8.52 7.63 18.13
C ASP A 420 9.58 6.92 19.00
N GLY A 421 9.21 6.42 20.16
CA GLY A 421 10.07 5.62 21.03
C GLY A 421 10.19 4.16 20.61
N ALA A 422 9.28 3.65 19.80
CA ALA A 422 9.25 2.27 19.31
C ALA A 422 10.06 2.01 18.03
N GLN A 423 10.69 3.05 17.50
CA GLN A 423 11.47 3.02 16.24
C GLN A 423 12.94 2.60 16.45
#